data_314c79ecb7aafc5272158c3bf15154ba
#
_entry.id   314c79ecb7aafc5272158c3bf15154ba
#
_cell.length_a   1.000
_cell.length_b   1.000
_cell.length_c   1.000
_cell.angle_alpha   90.00
_cell.angle_beta   90.00
_cell.angle_gamma   90.00
#
_symmetry.space_group_name_H-M   'P 1'
#
loop_
_entity.id
_entity.type
_entity.pdbx_description
1 polymer ?
#
loop_
_entity_poly.entity_id
_entity_poly.type
_entity_poly.pdbx_seq_one_letter_code
_entity_poly.pdbx_strand_id
1 'polypeptide(L)'
;MPFQHFLQNLWYGNQPLSMALMPAAWVYAGLAVLRRQSYVSGLLRQHRVAEPVVMVGNLSVGGTGKTPLVIWIYKFLLASGYKPGIISRGYRGRATHWPQQVRPDSDPATVGDEAVVIARHCRGPMAVGPDRRAAAEALIRHHGCDVIVSDDGLQHYPLWRDVEIAVIDGVRRHGNGRCLPAGPLREPHARLGAVDMVVTNGIAGRGEFSMKYLPQPLRPLREPGGAGTPKVTEVHGVAGIGNPESFFNLLRAQGYRVHKHRFPDHHAFRRQDIEFNDGLPVVMTEKDAVKCERFAGPLHYCLPIEAELPPVFGHRLLELLRRNQHGQKTA
;
A
#
# COMPACT_ATOMS: atom_id res chain seq x y z
N MET A 1 22.37 0.00 4.24
CA MET A 1 21.96 1.39 4.53
C MET A 1 22.45 2.46 3.53
N PRO A 2 23.68 2.49 3.01
CA PRO A 2 24.11 3.59 2.14
C PRO A 2 23.32 3.69 0.81
N PHE A 3 22.94 2.57 0.20
CA PHE A 3 22.29 2.57 -1.13
C PHE A 3 20.87 3.15 -1.13
N GLN A 4 20.03 2.80 -0.15
CA GLN A 4 18.66 3.35 -0.07
C GLN A 4 18.66 4.86 0.24
N HIS A 5 19.56 5.30 1.11
CA HIS A 5 19.74 6.72 1.42
C HIS A 5 20.27 7.48 0.20
N PHE A 6 21.16 6.87 -0.55
CA PHE A 6 21.64 7.40 -1.81
C PHE A 6 20.51 7.57 -2.84
N LEU A 7 19.66 6.54 -3.03
CA LEU A 7 18.50 6.64 -3.93
C LEU A 7 17.49 7.69 -3.48
N GLN A 8 17.23 7.80 -2.18
CA GLN A 8 16.35 8.85 -1.66
C GLN A 8 16.90 10.25 -1.96
N ASN A 9 18.19 10.48 -1.72
CA ASN A 9 18.82 11.75 -2.05
C ASN A 9 18.82 12.03 -3.56
N LEU A 10 19.02 11.00 -4.40
CA LEU A 10 18.98 11.10 -5.85
C LEU A 10 17.58 11.50 -6.37
N TRP A 11 16.53 10.90 -5.81
CA TRP A 11 15.17 11.04 -6.31
C TRP A 11 14.38 12.19 -5.68
N TYR A 12 14.72 12.57 -4.44
CA TYR A 12 14.01 13.61 -3.68
C TYR A 12 14.91 14.83 -3.38
N GLY A 13 16.21 14.77 -3.71
CA GLY A 13 17.16 15.87 -3.62
C GLY A 13 17.59 16.37 -5.01
N ASN A 14 18.32 17.49 -5.04
CA ASN A 14 18.87 18.07 -6.27
C ASN A 14 20.28 17.52 -6.58
N GLN A 15 20.37 16.20 -6.82
CA GLN A 15 21.66 15.58 -7.14
C GLN A 15 21.96 15.64 -8.64
N PRO A 16 23.13 16.16 -9.06
CA PRO A 16 23.51 16.26 -10.49
C PRO A 16 23.56 14.89 -11.18
N LEU A 17 23.86 13.83 -10.44
CA LEU A 17 23.87 12.45 -10.97
C LEU A 17 22.50 12.04 -11.55
N SER A 18 21.39 12.58 -11.02
CA SER A 18 20.06 12.31 -11.61
C SER A 18 19.94 12.84 -13.04
N MET A 19 20.70 13.88 -13.41
CA MET A 19 20.76 14.38 -14.79
C MET A 19 21.55 13.43 -15.70
N ALA A 20 22.66 12.87 -15.21
CA ALA A 20 23.43 11.90 -15.98
C ALA A 20 22.62 10.62 -16.28
N LEU A 21 21.64 10.28 -15.45
CA LEU A 21 20.74 9.12 -15.67
C LEU A 21 19.54 9.42 -16.58
N MET A 22 19.37 10.66 -17.05
CA MET A 22 18.22 11.06 -17.88
C MET A 22 18.08 10.24 -19.17
N PRO A 23 19.13 9.93 -19.96
CA PRO A 23 18.96 9.13 -21.16
C PRO A 23 18.33 7.74 -20.87
N ALA A 24 18.78 7.07 -19.82
CA ALA A 24 18.21 5.80 -19.37
C ALA A 24 16.77 5.97 -18.88
N ALA A 25 16.44 7.07 -18.21
CA ALA A 25 15.09 7.36 -17.78
C ALA A 25 14.13 7.64 -18.93
N TRP A 26 14.59 8.27 -20.01
CA TRP A 26 13.77 8.48 -21.22
C TRP A 26 13.47 7.15 -21.92
N VAL A 27 14.45 6.27 -22.06
CA VAL A 27 14.25 4.92 -22.61
C VAL A 27 13.24 4.15 -21.76
N TYR A 28 13.42 4.15 -20.43
CA TYR A 28 12.50 3.49 -19.49
C TYR A 28 11.07 4.06 -19.63
N ALA A 29 10.93 5.38 -19.61
CA ALA A 29 9.64 6.05 -19.76
C ALA A 29 8.96 5.69 -21.09
N GLY A 30 9.73 5.70 -22.20
CA GLY A 30 9.25 5.29 -23.51
C GLY A 30 8.74 3.85 -23.54
N LEU A 31 9.48 2.91 -22.95
CA LEU A 31 9.08 1.50 -22.82
C LEU A 31 7.83 1.34 -21.94
N ALA A 32 7.73 2.08 -20.83
CA ALA A 32 6.54 2.06 -19.97
C ALA A 32 5.30 2.57 -20.70
N VAL A 33 5.42 3.67 -21.46
CA VAL A 33 4.34 4.21 -22.29
C VAL A 33 3.97 3.24 -23.38
N LEU A 34 4.94 2.71 -24.12
CA LEU A 34 4.70 1.74 -25.20
C LEU A 34 3.97 0.49 -24.67
N ARG A 35 4.43 -0.06 -23.55
CA ARG A 35 3.77 -1.20 -22.91
C ARG A 35 2.32 -0.88 -22.55
N ARG A 36 2.06 0.29 -21.95
CA ARG A 36 0.70 0.71 -21.63
C ARG A 36 -0.15 0.84 -22.90
N GLN A 37 0.36 1.52 -23.92
CA GLN A 37 -0.36 1.71 -25.18
C GLN A 37 -0.69 0.39 -25.88
N SER A 38 0.20 -0.60 -25.82
CA SER A 38 -0.04 -1.93 -26.38
C SER A 38 -1.25 -2.63 -25.73
N TYR A 39 -1.52 -2.39 -24.45
CA TYR A 39 -2.73 -2.89 -23.80
C TYR A 39 -3.96 -2.03 -24.12
N VAL A 40 -3.84 -0.71 -24.10
CA VAL A 40 -4.96 0.21 -24.38
C VAL A 40 -5.45 0.10 -25.81
N SER A 41 -4.55 -0.10 -26.77
CA SER A 41 -4.88 -0.31 -28.18
C SER A 41 -5.39 -1.73 -28.51
N GLY A 42 -5.38 -2.64 -27.55
CA GLY A 42 -5.77 -4.04 -27.76
C GLY A 42 -4.71 -4.92 -28.43
N LEU A 43 -3.51 -4.40 -28.71
CA LEU A 43 -2.39 -5.20 -29.25
C LEU A 43 -1.98 -6.31 -28.27
N LEU A 44 -1.98 -6.01 -26.97
CA LEU A 44 -1.83 -6.98 -25.90
C LEU A 44 -3.18 -7.20 -25.21
N ARG A 45 -3.51 -8.48 -24.96
CA ARG A 45 -4.80 -8.86 -24.42
C ARG A 45 -4.94 -8.46 -22.94
N GLN A 46 -6.01 -7.76 -22.62
CA GLN A 46 -6.48 -7.59 -21.24
C GLN A 46 -7.53 -8.65 -20.92
N HIS A 47 -7.44 -9.20 -19.74
CA HIS A 47 -8.39 -10.21 -19.26
C HIS A 47 -9.40 -9.55 -18.32
N ARG A 48 -10.68 -9.68 -18.66
CA ARG A 48 -11.79 -9.23 -17.84
C ARG A 48 -12.25 -10.38 -16.95
N VAL A 49 -12.55 -10.11 -15.69
CA VAL A 49 -13.26 -11.00 -14.77
C VAL A 49 -14.74 -10.64 -14.75
N ALA A 50 -15.58 -11.51 -14.17
CA ALA A 50 -17.02 -11.32 -14.19
C ALA A 50 -17.48 -10.07 -13.41
N GLU A 51 -16.76 -9.71 -12.36
CA GLU A 51 -17.13 -8.63 -11.46
C GLU A 51 -16.21 -7.41 -11.65
N PRO A 52 -16.68 -6.19 -11.32
CA PRO A 52 -15.90 -4.97 -11.47
C PRO A 52 -14.64 -4.98 -10.61
N VAL A 53 -13.56 -4.40 -11.16
CA VAL A 53 -12.26 -4.30 -10.54
C VAL A 53 -11.90 -2.85 -10.23
N VAL A 54 -11.71 -2.53 -8.95
CA VAL A 54 -11.16 -1.27 -8.45
C VAL A 54 -9.65 -1.42 -8.29
N MET A 55 -8.88 -0.73 -9.10
CA MET A 55 -7.43 -0.82 -9.10
C MET A 55 -6.82 0.33 -8.30
N VAL A 56 -6.17 0.02 -7.18
CA VAL A 56 -5.44 0.99 -6.36
C VAL A 56 -3.94 0.82 -6.61
N GLY A 57 -3.23 1.92 -6.78
CA GLY A 57 -1.78 1.86 -6.94
C GLY A 57 -1.14 3.23 -6.90
N ASN A 58 0.14 3.32 -7.25
CA ASN A 58 0.88 4.56 -7.28
C ASN A 58 1.85 4.61 -8.47
N LEU A 59 2.32 5.80 -8.80
CA LEU A 59 3.30 5.99 -9.87
C LEU A 59 4.74 6.01 -9.36
N SER A 60 4.99 6.36 -8.09
CA SER A 60 6.32 6.44 -7.53
C SER A 60 6.72 5.17 -6.77
N VAL A 61 8.01 4.86 -6.75
CA VAL A 61 8.54 3.80 -5.88
C VAL A 61 8.47 4.23 -4.42
N GLY A 62 8.10 3.30 -3.53
CA GLY A 62 8.05 3.49 -2.08
C GLY A 62 6.63 3.55 -1.51
N GLY A 63 6.54 3.72 -0.20
CA GLY A 63 5.28 3.79 0.54
C GLY A 63 4.56 5.12 0.30
N THR A 64 3.39 5.08 -0.32
CA THR A 64 2.54 6.25 -0.58
C THR A 64 1.23 6.24 0.21
N GLY A 65 0.95 5.15 0.93
CA GLY A 65 -0.31 5.01 1.68
C GLY A 65 -1.37 4.17 0.98
N LYS A 66 -1.01 3.30 0.05
CA LYS A 66 -1.95 2.40 -0.64
C LYS A 66 -2.72 1.50 0.33
N THR A 67 -2.03 0.84 1.23
CA THR A 67 -2.62 -0.13 2.17
C THR A 67 -3.76 0.46 3.02
N PRO A 68 -3.62 1.62 3.68
CA PRO A 68 -4.73 2.26 4.38
C PRO A 68 -5.91 2.61 3.46
N LEU A 69 -5.65 3.05 2.22
CA LEU A 69 -6.71 3.33 1.26
C LEU A 69 -7.46 2.06 0.82
N VAL A 70 -6.75 0.97 0.54
CA VAL A 70 -7.36 -0.33 0.19
C VAL A 70 -8.27 -0.83 1.32
N ILE A 71 -7.81 -0.73 2.57
CA ILE A 71 -8.59 -1.09 3.75
C ILE A 71 -9.84 -0.21 3.86
N TRP A 72 -9.71 1.10 3.64
CA TRP A 72 -10.83 2.03 3.67
C TRP A 72 -11.85 1.70 2.58
N ILE A 73 -11.41 1.49 1.34
CA ILE A 73 -12.28 1.13 0.20
C ILE A 73 -13.03 -0.16 0.50
N TYR A 74 -12.34 -1.18 1.02
CA TYR A 74 -12.96 -2.44 1.39
C TYR A 74 -14.06 -2.25 2.42
N LYS A 75 -13.78 -1.56 3.53
CA LYS A 75 -14.76 -1.28 4.61
C LYS A 75 -15.94 -0.45 4.09
N PHE A 76 -15.66 0.55 3.25
CA PHE A 76 -16.68 1.40 2.65
C PHE A 76 -17.62 0.63 1.70
N LEU A 77 -17.08 -0.21 0.82
CA LEU A 77 -17.87 -1.04 -0.07
C LEU A 77 -18.71 -2.06 0.70
N LEU A 78 -18.13 -2.69 1.73
CA LEU A 78 -18.87 -3.61 2.61
C LEU A 78 -20.04 -2.89 3.30
N ALA A 79 -19.81 -1.70 3.86
CA ALA A 79 -20.86 -0.87 4.46
C ALA A 79 -21.92 -0.39 3.45
N SER A 80 -21.57 -0.32 2.17
CA SER A 80 -22.47 0.03 1.07
C SER A 80 -23.24 -1.16 0.49
N GLY A 81 -23.13 -2.36 1.10
CA GLY A 81 -23.87 -3.56 0.73
C GLY A 81 -23.21 -4.44 -0.32
N TYR A 82 -21.97 -4.15 -0.73
CA TYR A 82 -21.17 -5.01 -1.60
C TYR A 82 -20.51 -6.15 -0.82
N LYS A 83 -20.06 -7.18 -1.55
CA LYS A 83 -19.23 -8.29 -1.06
C LYS A 83 -17.81 -8.17 -1.64
N PRO A 84 -16.98 -7.24 -1.14
CA PRO A 84 -15.68 -7.00 -1.74
C PRO A 84 -14.69 -8.14 -1.49
N GLY A 85 -13.87 -8.46 -2.50
CA GLY A 85 -12.70 -9.30 -2.38
C GLY A 85 -11.42 -8.49 -2.64
N ILE A 86 -10.33 -8.81 -1.94
CA ILE A 86 -9.06 -8.09 -2.11
C ILE A 86 -8.06 -9.00 -2.82
N ILE A 87 -7.39 -8.46 -3.84
CA ILE A 87 -6.27 -9.12 -4.49
C ILE A 87 -4.99 -8.29 -4.40
N SER A 88 -3.85 -8.95 -4.20
CA SER A 88 -2.53 -8.32 -4.23
C SER A 88 -1.52 -9.25 -4.90
N ARG A 89 -0.32 -8.76 -5.14
CA ARG A 89 0.76 -9.54 -5.75
C ARG A 89 1.34 -10.59 -4.79
N GLY A 90 1.24 -10.37 -3.49
CA GLY A 90 2.01 -11.15 -2.51
C GLY A 90 3.50 -10.84 -2.59
N TYR A 91 3.84 -9.54 -2.64
CA TYR A 91 5.21 -9.08 -2.80
C TYR A 91 6.11 -9.66 -1.71
N ARG A 92 7.26 -10.27 -2.11
CA ARG A 92 8.19 -11.02 -1.26
C ARG A 92 7.62 -12.26 -0.56
N GLY A 93 6.37 -12.63 -0.81
CA GLY A 93 5.83 -13.91 -0.39
C GLY A 93 6.54 -15.07 -1.09
N ARG A 94 6.68 -16.19 -0.36
CA ARG A 94 7.38 -17.40 -0.83
C ARG A 94 6.43 -18.59 -0.97
N ALA A 95 5.14 -18.34 -1.24
CA ALA A 95 4.18 -19.42 -1.47
C ALA A 95 4.58 -20.28 -2.68
N THR A 96 4.36 -21.58 -2.55
CA THR A 96 4.67 -22.56 -3.60
C THR A 96 3.52 -22.75 -4.58
N HIS A 97 2.30 -22.38 -4.18
CA HIS A 97 1.09 -22.50 -4.99
C HIS A 97 0.37 -21.16 -5.05
N TRP A 98 -0.17 -20.82 -6.21
CA TRP A 98 -0.88 -19.58 -6.48
C TRP A 98 -2.22 -19.86 -7.18
N PRO A 99 -3.28 -19.06 -6.95
CA PRO A 99 -3.35 -17.99 -5.96
C PRO A 99 -3.39 -18.53 -4.53
N GLN A 100 -2.79 -17.80 -3.59
CA GLN A 100 -2.76 -18.16 -2.18
C GLN A 100 -3.82 -17.33 -1.42
N GLN A 101 -4.71 -17.99 -0.68
CA GLN A 101 -5.63 -17.31 0.22
C GLN A 101 -4.86 -16.67 1.38
N VAL A 102 -5.28 -15.46 1.78
CA VAL A 102 -4.69 -14.74 2.92
C VAL A 102 -5.71 -14.66 4.05
N ARG A 103 -5.25 -14.99 5.26
CA ARG A 103 -6.00 -14.90 6.51
C ARG A 103 -5.26 -14.00 7.50
N PRO A 104 -5.94 -13.50 8.56
CA PRO A 104 -5.30 -12.68 9.61
C PRO A 104 -4.10 -13.37 10.30
N ASP A 105 -4.08 -14.69 10.33
CA ASP A 105 -3.05 -15.55 10.93
C ASP A 105 -2.05 -16.11 9.91
N SER A 106 -2.15 -15.74 8.63
CA SER A 106 -1.21 -16.19 7.59
C SER A 106 0.22 -15.74 7.92
N ASP A 107 1.19 -16.60 7.59
CA ASP A 107 2.61 -16.26 7.73
C ASP A 107 3.02 -15.18 6.71
N PRO A 108 3.50 -14.01 7.18
CA PRO A 108 3.96 -12.94 6.29
C PRO A 108 5.13 -13.34 5.38
N ALA A 109 5.92 -14.37 5.74
CA ALA A 109 6.95 -14.91 4.86
C ALA A 109 6.37 -15.65 3.65
N THR A 110 5.15 -16.18 3.78
CA THR A 110 4.46 -16.90 2.72
C THR A 110 3.68 -15.98 1.79
N VAL A 111 2.88 -15.05 2.36
CA VAL A 111 1.93 -14.23 1.59
C VAL A 111 2.34 -12.77 1.43
N GLY A 112 3.37 -12.32 2.15
CA GLY A 112 3.83 -10.93 2.21
C GLY A 112 3.26 -10.18 3.44
N ASP A 113 4.06 -9.28 3.99
CA ASP A 113 3.73 -8.49 5.19
C ASP A 113 2.51 -7.56 5.00
N GLU A 114 2.42 -6.87 3.86
CA GLU A 114 1.29 -5.98 3.54
C GLU A 114 -0.03 -6.75 3.45
N ALA A 115 0.00 -7.95 2.85
CA ALA A 115 -1.18 -8.78 2.71
C ALA A 115 -1.76 -9.21 4.07
N VAL A 116 -0.90 -9.56 5.03
CA VAL A 116 -1.33 -9.92 6.39
C VAL A 116 -1.96 -8.72 7.10
N VAL A 117 -1.36 -7.52 6.97
CA VAL A 117 -1.94 -6.29 7.55
C VAL A 117 -3.34 -6.04 6.99
N ILE A 118 -3.51 -6.10 5.67
CA ILE A 118 -4.82 -5.90 5.03
C ILE A 118 -5.83 -6.94 5.54
N ALA A 119 -5.46 -8.23 5.58
CA ALA A 119 -6.34 -9.30 6.03
C ALA A 119 -6.80 -9.12 7.48
N ARG A 120 -5.93 -8.61 8.37
CA ARG A 120 -6.26 -8.32 9.77
C ARG A 120 -7.30 -7.21 9.92
N HIS A 121 -7.21 -6.17 9.10
CA HIS A 121 -8.15 -5.05 9.13
C HIS A 121 -9.49 -5.36 8.46
N CYS A 122 -9.46 -6.12 7.36
CA CYS A 122 -10.64 -6.38 6.54
C CYS A 122 -11.41 -7.63 7.00
N ARG A 123 -10.72 -8.66 7.50
CA ARG A 123 -11.28 -9.96 7.93
C ARG A 123 -12.23 -10.58 6.90
N GLY A 124 -11.95 -10.36 5.63
CA GLY A 124 -12.77 -10.82 4.51
C GLY A 124 -11.96 -11.55 3.43
N PRO A 125 -12.59 -11.92 2.31
CA PRO A 125 -11.96 -12.66 1.24
C PRO A 125 -10.75 -11.92 0.67
N MET A 126 -9.57 -12.55 0.75
CA MET A 126 -8.34 -12.00 0.18
C MET A 126 -7.49 -13.11 -0.43
N ALA A 127 -6.91 -12.84 -1.59
CA ALA A 127 -5.97 -13.73 -2.27
C ALA A 127 -4.77 -12.97 -2.82
N VAL A 128 -3.62 -13.62 -2.82
CA VAL A 128 -2.40 -13.07 -3.41
C VAL A 128 -1.86 -13.99 -4.50
N GLY A 129 -1.23 -13.39 -5.50
CA GLY A 129 -0.59 -14.15 -6.58
C GLY A 129 -0.03 -13.26 -7.68
N PRO A 130 0.97 -13.77 -8.44
CA PRO A 130 1.52 -13.07 -9.61
C PRO A 130 0.47 -12.91 -10.73
N ASP A 131 -0.39 -13.91 -10.91
CA ASP A 131 -1.58 -13.84 -11.77
C ASP A 131 -2.77 -13.32 -10.97
N ARG A 132 -3.02 -12.01 -11.08
CA ARG A 132 -4.13 -11.35 -10.39
C ARG A 132 -5.51 -11.73 -10.95
N ARG A 133 -5.57 -12.15 -12.20
CA ARG A 133 -6.79 -12.67 -12.79
C ARG A 133 -7.22 -13.94 -12.07
N ALA A 134 -6.31 -14.92 -11.95
CA ALA A 134 -6.60 -16.16 -11.24
C ALA A 134 -7.00 -15.91 -9.78
N ALA A 135 -6.34 -14.94 -9.10
CA ALA A 135 -6.72 -14.55 -7.74
C ALA A 135 -8.14 -13.96 -7.68
N ALA A 136 -8.50 -13.06 -8.61
CA ALA A 136 -9.84 -12.48 -8.67
C ALA A 136 -10.92 -13.53 -8.97
N GLU A 137 -10.70 -14.38 -9.98
CA GLU A 137 -11.62 -15.47 -10.34
C GLU A 137 -11.85 -16.45 -9.18
N ALA A 138 -10.80 -16.75 -8.41
CA ALA A 138 -10.91 -17.59 -7.22
C ALA A 138 -11.82 -16.95 -6.14
N LEU A 139 -11.67 -15.66 -5.87
CA LEU A 139 -12.52 -14.95 -4.90
C LEU A 139 -13.96 -14.84 -5.36
N ILE A 140 -14.21 -14.55 -6.63
CA ILE A 140 -15.56 -14.51 -7.21
C ILE A 140 -16.21 -15.88 -7.09
N ARG A 141 -15.53 -16.94 -7.51
CA ARG A 141 -16.06 -18.31 -7.56
C ARG A 141 -16.33 -18.91 -6.17
N HIS A 142 -15.39 -18.73 -5.24
CA HIS A 142 -15.40 -19.44 -3.96
C HIS A 142 -16.02 -18.63 -2.81
N HIS A 143 -16.01 -17.31 -2.92
CA HIS A 143 -16.50 -16.41 -1.87
C HIS A 143 -17.72 -15.56 -2.30
N GLY A 144 -18.10 -15.63 -3.59
CA GLY A 144 -19.22 -14.83 -4.12
C GLY A 144 -18.98 -13.33 -4.03
N CYS A 145 -17.71 -12.92 -4.19
CA CYS A 145 -17.38 -11.49 -4.24
C CYS A 145 -18.01 -10.85 -5.47
N ASP A 146 -18.65 -9.69 -5.31
CA ASP A 146 -19.32 -8.92 -6.37
C ASP A 146 -18.56 -7.65 -6.78
N VAL A 147 -17.40 -7.39 -6.15
CA VAL A 147 -16.43 -6.36 -6.51
C VAL A 147 -15.03 -6.78 -6.03
N ILE A 148 -14.03 -6.50 -6.84
CA ILE A 148 -12.63 -6.82 -6.52
C ILE A 148 -11.85 -5.53 -6.31
N VAL A 149 -11.10 -5.43 -5.20
CA VAL A 149 -10.16 -4.34 -4.90
C VAL A 149 -8.74 -4.86 -5.07
N SER A 150 -7.99 -4.29 -6.01
CA SER A 150 -6.60 -4.71 -6.29
C SER A 150 -5.61 -3.75 -5.65
N ASP A 151 -4.75 -4.26 -4.77
CA ASP A 151 -3.64 -3.51 -4.17
C ASP A 151 -2.41 -3.51 -5.09
N ASP A 152 -1.74 -2.34 -5.17
CA ASP A 152 -0.53 -2.05 -5.98
C ASP A 152 -0.63 -2.54 -7.43
N GLY A 153 -1.72 -2.16 -8.09
CA GLY A 153 -2.10 -2.72 -9.38
C GLY A 153 -1.96 -1.84 -10.60
N LEU A 154 -1.65 -0.54 -10.50
CA LEU A 154 -1.70 0.38 -11.66
C LEU A 154 -0.86 -0.10 -12.86
N GLN A 155 0.29 -0.70 -12.64
CA GLN A 155 1.16 -1.24 -13.69
C GLN A 155 0.81 -2.68 -14.12
N HIS A 156 -0.22 -3.30 -13.54
CA HIS A 156 -0.64 -4.65 -13.91
C HIS A 156 -1.69 -4.64 -15.01
N TYR A 157 -1.30 -4.23 -16.21
CA TYR A 157 -2.17 -4.07 -17.39
C TYR A 157 -2.87 -5.34 -17.89
N PRO A 158 -2.39 -6.58 -17.68
CA PRO A 158 -3.11 -7.78 -18.11
C PRO A 158 -4.51 -7.94 -17.53
N LEU A 159 -4.77 -7.42 -16.32
CA LEU A 159 -6.10 -7.43 -15.71
C LEU A 159 -6.86 -6.16 -16.10
N TRP A 160 -8.07 -6.33 -16.68
CA TRP A 160 -8.99 -5.22 -16.91
C TRP A 160 -9.38 -4.56 -15.59
N ARG A 161 -9.62 -3.27 -15.64
CA ARG A 161 -9.99 -2.46 -14.49
C ARG A 161 -11.13 -1.53 -14.85
N ASP A 162 -12.10 -1.42 -13.97
CA ASP A 162 -13.29 -0.59 -14.15
C ASP A 162 -13.12 0.78 -13.47
N VAL A 163 -12.32 0.84 -12.39
CA VAL A 163 -11.95 2.09 -11.71
C VAL A 163 -10.46 2.07 -11.38
N GLU A 164 -9.76 3.15 -11.72
CA GLU A 164 -8.35 3.35 -11.38
C GLU A 164 -8.17 4.47 -10.37
N ILE A 165 -7.49 4.18 -9.27
CA ILE A 165 -7.20 5.13 -8.19
C ILE A 165 -5.69 5.22 -7.98
N ALA A 166 -5.13 6.40 -8.22
CA ALA A 166 -3.72 6.67 -7.95
C ALA A 166 -3.53 7.29 -6.57
N VAL A 167 -2.55 6.77 -5.81
CA VAL A 167 -2.19 7.29 -4.48
C VAL A 167 -0.89 8.06 -4.55
N ILE A 168 -0.87 9.27 -4.00
CA ILE A 168 0.29 10.16 -3.93
C ILE A 168 0.66 10.42 -2.47
N ASP A 169 1.95 10.39 -2.15
CA ASP A 169 2.48 10.90 -0.88
C ASP A 169 2.45 12.45 -0.93
N GLY A 170 1.72 13.09 -0.04
CA GLY A 170 1.52 14.55 -0.04
C GLY A 170 2.79 15.36 0.24
N VAL A 171 3.78 14.76 0.89
CA VAL A 171 5.07 15.40 1.20
C VAL A 171 6.08 15.18 0.08
N ARG A 172 6.25 13.93 -0.33
CA ARG A 172 7.24 13.54 -1.35
C ARG A 172 6.76 13.80 -2.78
N ARG A 173 5.47 13.85 -2.98
CA ARG A 173 4.81 14.03 -4.27
C ARG A 173 5.43 13.08 -5.32
N HIS A 174 5.96 13.64 -6.39
CA HIS A 174 6.57 12.94 -7.50
C HIS A 174 8.11 12.98 -7.47
N GLY A 175 8.70 13.38 -6.33
CA GLY A 175 10.13 13.60 -6.21
C GLY A 175 10.61 14.63 -7.21
N ASN A 176 11.70 14.33 -7.91
CA ASN A 176 12.24 15.20 -8.98
C ASN A 176 11.44 15.13 -10.31
N GLY A 177 10.28 14.46 -10.33
CA GLY A 177 9.39 14.34 -11.50
C GLY A 177 9.89 13.43 -12.63
N ARG A 178 11.00 12.71 -12.42
CA ARG A 178 11.64 11.87 -13.44
C ARG A 178 11.25 10.40 -13.25
N CYS A 179 11.29 9.65 -14.35
CA CYS A 179 11.13 8.20 -14.29
C CYS A 179 12.42 7.50 -13.83
N LEU A 180 12.31 6.25 -13.43
CA LEU A 180 13.44 5.38 -13.13
C LEU A 180 14.43 5.33 -14.32
N PRO A 181 15.74 5.29 -14.08
CA PRO A 181 16.41 5.33 -12.79
C PRO A 181 16.71 6.76 -12.27
N ALA A 182 16.47 7.82 -13.07
CA ALA A 182 16.81 9.20 -12.73
C ALA A 182 15.90 9.81 -11.65
N GLY A 183 14.71 9.25 -11.42
CA GLY A 183 13.75 9.66 -10.43
C GLY A 183 12.89 8.49 -9.95
N PRO A 184 11.92 8.73 -9.05
CA PRO A 184 11.16 7.68 -8.41
C PRO A 184 9.98 7.14 -9.26
N LEU A 185 9.67 7.74 -10.42
CA LEU A 185 8.44 7.41 -11.14
C LEU A 185 8.59 6.10 -11.93
N ARG A 186 7.61 5.20 -11.74
CA ARG A 186 7.43 3.95 -12.53
C ARG A 186 6.81 4.21 -13.90
N GLU A 187 6.09 5.33 -14.04
CA GLU A 187 5.46 5.80 -15.27
C GLU A 187 5.46 7.33 -15.28
N PRO A 188 5.45 7.99 -16.47
CA PRO A 188 5.42 9.44 -16.55
C PRO A 188 4.23 10.06 -15.82
N HIS A 189 4.44 11.25 -15.26
CA HIS A 189 3.42 12.00 -14.51
C HIS A 189 2.09 12.17 -15.27
N ALA A 190 2.14 12.32 -16.61
CA ALA A 190 0.96 12.41 -17.46
C ALA A 190 -0.02 11.22 -17.31
N ARG A 191 0.44 10.08 -16.77
CA ARG A 191 -0.41 8.91 -16.46
C ARG A 191 -1.54 9.25 -15.46
N LEU A 192 -1.35 10.24 -14.58
CA LEU A 192 -2.39 10.68 -13.65
C LEU A 192 -3.62 11.26 -14.35
N GLY A 193 -3.47 11.85 -15.53
CA GLY A 193 -4.61 12.33 -16.32
C GLY A 193 -5.50 11.23 -16.90
N ALA A 194 -5.08 9.96 -16.80
CA ALA A 194 -5.82 8.81 -17.29
C ALA A 194 -6.36 7.89 -16.17
N VAL A 195 -6.25 8.28 -14.90
CA VAL A 195 -6.91 7.59 -13.80
C VAL A 195 -8.22 8.28 -13.44
N ASP A 196 -9.16 7.54 -12.85
CA ASP A 196 -10.48 8.07 -12.49
C ASP A 196 -10.43 8.96 -11.26
N MET A 197 -9.55 8.64 -10.31
CA MET A 197 -9.39 9.40 -9.07
C MET A 197 -7.92 9.44 -8.62
N VAL A 198 -7.54 10.57 -8.04
CA VAL A 198 -6.23 10.74 -7.39
C VAL A 198 -6.45 11.02 -5.91
N VAL A 199 -5.82 10.22 -5.05
CA VAL A 199 -5.85 10.38 -3.59
C VAL A 199 -4.46 10.78 -3.11
N THR A 200 -4.39 11.88 -2.37
CA THR A 200 -3.14 12.36 -1.78
C THR A 200 -3.15 12.14 -0.27
N ASN A 201 -2.18 11.38 0.21
CA ASN A 201 -1.95 11.20 1.64
C ASN A 201 -1.35 12.48 2.23
N GLY A 202 -2.19 13.31 2.86
CA GLY A 202 -1.89 14.64 3.35
C GLY A 202 -2.62 15.73 2.57
N ILE A 203 -1.93 16.85 2.29
CA ILE A 203 -2.52 18.01 1.60
C ILE A 203 -2.70 17.69 0.12
N ALA A 204 -3.96 17.70 -0.32
CA ALA A 204 -4.34 17.44 -1.70
C ALA A 204 -4.14 18.68 -2.60
N GLY A 205 -3.74 18.42 -3.85
CA GLY A 205 -3.76 19.42 -4.92
C GLY A 205 -5.15 19.58 -5.55
N ARG A 206 -5.24 20.45 -6.57
CA ARG A 206 -6.49 20.66 -7.31
C ARG A 206 -6.92 19.37 -8.02
N GLY A 207 -8.16 18.94 -7.80
CA GLY A 207 -8.70 17.72 -8.41
C GLY A 207 -8.27 16.42 -7.72
N GLU A 208 -7.59 16.50 -6.58
CA GLU A 208 -7.18 15.36 -5.77
C GLU A 208 -8.06 15.26 -4.50
N PHE A 209 -8.24 14.05 -3.99
CA PHE A 209 -8.89 13.82 -2.70
C PHE A 209 -7.84 13.72 -1.59
N SER A 210 -8.03 14.48 -0.50
CA SER A 210 -7.16 14.38 0.68
C SER A 210 -7.48 13.11 1.46
N MET A 211 -6.45 12.35 1.82
CA MET A 211 -6.51 11.25 2.77
C MET A 211 -5.66 11.61 3.98
N LYS A 212 -6.19 11.41 5.19
CA LYS A 212 -5.48 11.63 6.44
C LYS A 212 -5.29 10.30 7.16
N TYR A 213 -4.20 10.18 7.89
CA TYR A 213 -4.00 9.07 8.81
C TYR A 213 -4.57 9.43 10.18
N LEU A 214 -5.40 8.53 10.70
CA LEU A 214 -5.92 8.58 12.06
C LEU A 214 -5.20 7.50 12.88
N PRO A 215 -4.19 7.88 13.69
CA PRO A 215 -3.55 6.96 14.60
C PRO A 215 -4.55 6.40 15.60
N GLN A 216 -4.53 5.09 15.78
CA GLN A 216 -5.34 4.37 16.76
C GLN A 216 -4.53 4.14 18.05
N PRO A 217 -5.16 3.78 19.16
CA PRO A 217 -4.44 3.40 20.39
C PRO A 217 -3.39 2.31 20.11
N LEU A 218 -2.24 2.40 20.79
CA LEU A 218 -1.19 1.40 20.67
C LEU A 218 -1.75 0.00 21.00
N ARG A 219 -1.45 -0.95 20.12
CA ARG A 219 -1.85 -2.35 20.30
C ARG A 219 -0.62 -3.19 20.67
N PRO A 220 -0.65 -3.95 21.78
CA PRO A 220 0.43 -4.86 22.13
C PRO A 220 0.58 -5.96 21.06
N LEU A 221 1.81 -6.41 20.79
CA LEU A 221 2.09 -7.48 19.84
C LEU A 221 1.80 -8.87 20.40
N ARG A 222 1.95 -9.03 21.71
CA ARG A 222 1.46 -10.19 22.44
C ARG A 222 0.27 -9.78 23.27
N GLU A 223 -0.74 -10.63 23.34
CA GLU A 223 -1.80 -10.45 24.31
C GLU A 223 -1.22 -10.62 25.71
N PRO A 224 -1.25 -9.59 26.55
CA PRO A 224 -0.83 -9.72 27.92
C PRO A 224 -2.06 -9.96 28.78
N GLY A 225 -1.90 -10.68 29.80
CA GLY A 225 -2.73 -10.43 30.95
C GLY A 225 -2.54 -8.98 31.42
N GLY A 226 -3.30 -8.03 30.84
CA GLY A 226 -3.58 -6.76 31.49
C GLY A 226 -2.72 -5.52 31.21
N ALA A 227 -1.80 -5.49 30.27
CA ALA A 227 -1.08 -4.24 30.01
C ALA A 227 -1.82 -3.36 28.99
N GLY A 228 -2.51 -2.33 29.46
CA GLY A 228 -3.07 -1.26 28.64
C GLY A 228 -2.00 -0.45 27.90
N THR A 229 -2.40 0.59 27.17
CA THR A 229 -1.48 1.53 26.51
C THR A 229 -0.42 2.02 27.52
N PRO A 230 0.88 1.94 27.18
CA PRO A 230 1.92 2.33 28.13
C PRO A 230 1.79 3.81 28.48
N LYS A 231 1.69 4.12 29.77
CA LYS A 231 1.64 5.50 30.29
C LYS A 231 3.07 6.06 30.39
N VAL A 232 3.75 6.18 29.25
CA VAL A 232 5.12 6.69 29.16
C VAL A 232 5.21 7.77 28.11
N THR A 233 6.17 8.66 28.27
CA THR A 233 6.44 9.77 27.35
C THR A 233 7.56 9.43 26.35
N GLU A 234 8.36 8.40 26.60
CA GLU A 234 9.49 7.99 25.76
C GLU A 234 9.29 6.58 25.20
N VAL A 235 9.61 6.40 23.93
CA VAL A 235 9.47 5.11 23.24
C VAL A 235 10.59 4.91 22.21
N HIS A 236 10.96 3.67 21.96
CA HIS A 236 11.71 3.29 20.77
C HIS A 236 10.76 3.20 19.59
N GLY A 237 10.95 4.04 18.58
CA GLY A 237 10.22 3.95 17.31
C GLY A 237 11.00 3.09 16.33
N VAL A 238 10.45 1.94 15.91
CA VAL A 238 11.06 1.01 14.95
C VAL A 238 10.29 1.04 13.65
N ALA A 239 10.98 1.33 12.53
CA ALA A 239 10.34 1.41 11.22
C ALA A 239 11.25 0.88 10.10
N GLY A 240 10.76 -0.18 9.42
CA GLY A 240 11.31 -0.79 8.21
C GLY A 240 10.38 -0.59 7.01
N ILE A 241 10.04 0.67 6.72
CA ILE A 241 9.13 1.08 5.65
C ILE A 241 9.78 2.12 4.73
N GLY A 242 9.20 2.36 3.56
CA GLY A 242 9.74 3.30 2.56
C GLY A 242 9.78 4.78 3.01
N ASN A 243 8.99 5.17 4.02
CA ASN A 243 9.01 6.53 4.61
C ASN A 243 8.97 6.46 6.15
N PRO A 244 10.08 6.12 6.83
CA PRO A 244 10.11 5.97 8.27
C PRO A 244 9.86 7.29 9.03
N GLU A 245 10.22 8.45 8.45
CA GLU A 245 10.01 9.74 9.11
C GLU A 245 8.52 10.07 9.31
N SER A 246 7.66 9.66 8.39
CA SER A 246 6.21 9.85 8.55
C SER A 246 5.69 9.12 9.80
N PHE A 247 6.17 7.91 10.05
CA PHE A 247 5.82 7.13 11.24
C PHE A 247 6.34 7.80 12.54
N PHE A 248 7.61 8.23 12.56
CA PHE A 248 8.15 8.91 13.73
C PHE A 248 7.45 10.24 14.02
N ASN A 249 7.02 10.96 12.99
CA ASN A 249 6.23 12.18 13.15
C ASN A 249 4.83 11.89 13.70
N LEU A 250 4.20 10.77 13.30
CA LEU A 250 2.93 10.35 13.89
C LEU A 250 3.07 10.05 15.38
N LEU A 251 4.12 9.34 15.81
CA LEU A 251 4.38 9.08 17.23
C LEU A 251 4.61 10.38 18.00
N ARG A 252 5.36 11.33 17.45
CA ARG A 252 5.55 12.65 18.09
C ARG A 252 4.25 13.43 18.21
N ALA A 253 3.40 13.38 17.21
CA ALA A 253 2.08 14.01 17.23
C ALA A 253 1.17 13.41 18.31
N GLN A 254 1.42 12.14 18.72
CA GLN A 254 0.76 11.50 19.85
C GLN A 254 1.41 11.84 21.21
N GLY A 255 2.42 12.73 21.25
CA GLY A 255 3.08 13.18 22.47
C GLY A 255 4.30 12.36 22.90
N TYR A 256 4.74 11.38 22.09
CA TYR A 256 5.92 10.59 22.44
C TYR A 256 7.23 11.26 22.07
N ARG A 257 8.23 11.16 22.95
CA ARG A 257 9.65 11.36 22.62
C ARG A 257 10.17 10.05 21.99
N VAL A 258 10.65 10.12 20.74
CA VAL A 258 10.96 8.94 19.92
C VAL A 258 12.44 8.75 19.74
N HIS A 259 12.98 7.63 20.25
CA HIS A 259 14.29 7.10 19.89
C HIS A 259 14.16 6.35 18.56
N LYS A 260 14.73 6.91 17.49
CA LYS A 260 14.46 6.45 16.13
C LYS A 260 15.36 5.28 15.70
N HIS A 261 14.75 4.17 15.32
CA HIS A 261 15.43 3.01 14.72
C HIS A 261 14.90 2.78 13.29
N ARG A 262 15.74 3.13 12.31
CA ARG A 262 15.41 3.00 10.89
C ARG A 262 15.98 1.72 10.32
N PHE A 263 15.14 0.94 9.65
CA PHE A 263 15.52 -0.27 8.94
C PHE A 263 15.17 -0.15 7.46
N PRO A 264 15.81 -0.94 6.59
CA PRO A 264 15.43 -1.03 5.19
C PRO A 264 13.96 -1.45 5.02
N ASP A 265 13.30 -0.97 3.96
CA ASP A 265 11.94 -1.43 3.63
C ASP A 265 11.92 -2.96 3.47
N HIS A 266 10.91 -3.61 4.08
CA HIS A 266 10.79 -5.06 4.18
C HIS A 266 11.96 -5.76 4.92
N HIS A 267 12.56 -5.10 5.90
CA HIS A 267 13.60 -5.73 6.72
C HIS A 267 13.10 -7.03 7.37
N ALA A 268 13.97 -8.05 7.33
CA ALA A 268 13.73 -9.32 8.04
C ALA A 268 14.21 -9.19 9.49
N PHE A 269 13.30 -8.77 10.37
CA PHE A 269 13.62 -8.49 11.78
C PHE A 269 14.05 -9.76 12.52
N ARG A 270 15.01 -9.55 13.41
CA ARG A 270 15.47 -10.50 14.44
C ARG A 270 15.16 -9.94 15.82
N ARG A 271 15.15 -10.78 16.85
CA ARG A 271 14.91 -10.38 18.23
C ARG A 271 15.82 -9.22 18.67
N GLN A 272 17.11 -9.28 18.38
CA GLN A 272 18.09 -8.24 18.70
C GLN A 272 17.81 -6.87 18.06
N ASP A 273 17.05 -6.81 16.98
CA ASP A 273 16.70 -5.55 16.28
C ASP A 273 15.64 -4.74 17.05
N ILE A 274 14.94 -5.36 18.00
CA ILE A 274 13.84 -4.76 18.77
C ILE A 274 14.01 -4.90 20.28
N GLU A 275 15.12 -5.44 20.80
CA GLU A 275 15.44 -5.52 22.22
C GLU A 275 16.49 -4.46 22.59
N PHE A 276 16.10 -3.47 23.42
CA PHE A 276 16.97 -2.36 23.81
C PHE A 276 17.38 -2.42 25.29
N ASN A 277 16.77 -3.30 26.11
CA ASN A 277 17.13 -3.61 27.51
C ASN A 277 17.18 -2.40 28.46
N ASP A 278 16.44 -1.32 28.16
CA ASP A 278 16.35 -0.10 28.98
C ASP A 278 14.96 0.09 29.62
N GLY A 279 14.04 -0.87 29.41
CA GLY A 279 12.69 -0.85 29.95
C GLY A 279 11.72 0.09 29.22
N LEU A 280 12.14 0.78 28.16
CA LEU A 280 11.25 1.60 27.35
C LEU A 280 10.41 0.74 26.38
N PRO A 281 9.15 1.11 26.13
CA PRO A 281 8.33 0.45 25.13
C PRO A 281 8.89 0.63 23.71
N VAL A 282 8.74 -0.41 22.92
CA VAL A 282 9.07 -0.42 21.48
C VAL A 282 7.79 -0.33 20.69
N VAL A 283 7.65 0.73 19.89
CA VAL A 283 6.51 0.94 19.02
C VAL A 283 6.94 0.83 17.57
N MET A 284 6.25 -0.01 16.81
CA MET A 284 6.57 -0.25 15.40
C MET A 284 5.35 -0.05 14.50
N THR A 285 5.60 0.00 13.19
CA THR A 285 4.50 0.02 12.21
C THR A 285 3.79 -1.34 12.20
N GLU A 286 2.51 -1.39 11.78
CA GLU A 286 1.79 -2.67 11.66
C GLU A 286 2.48 -3.63 10.67
N LYS A 287 3.06 -3.09 9.58
CA LYS A 287 3.83 -3.84 8.58
C LYS A 287 5.07 -4.51 9.19
N ASP A 288 5.71 -3.87 10.16
CA ASP A 288 6.86 -4.45 10.86
C ASP A 288 6.42 -5.38 11.98
N ALA A 289 5.33 -5.04 12.67
CA ALA A 289 4.76 -5.81 13.77
C ALA A 289 4.45 -7.25 13.37
N VAL A 290 3.82 -7.48 12.23
CA VAL A 290 3.47 -8.84 11.75
C VAL A 290 4.67 -9.74 11.57
N LYS A 291 5.87 -9.17 11.34
CA LYS A 291 7.14 -9.91 11.23
C LYS A 291 7.78 -10.21 12.58
N CYS A 292 7.45 -9.41 13.61
CA CYS A 292 8.08 -9.45 14.93
C CYS A 292 7.29 -10.23 15.98
N GLU A 293 5.99 -10.48 15.78
CA GLU A 293 5.10 -11.09 16.78
C GLU A 293 5.63 -12.39 17.40
N ARG A 294 6.27 -13.25 16.59
CA ARG A 294 6.81 -14.55 17.05
C ARG A 294 7.88 -14.44 18.15
N PHE A 295 8.56 -13.30 18.25
CA PHE A 295 9.62 -13.06 19.24
C PHE A 295 9.42 -11.76 20.04
N ALA A 296 8.26 -11.11 19.89
CA ALA A 296 7.91 -9.91 20.65
C ALA A 296 7.80 -10.21 22.16
N GLY A 297 8.19 -9.26 23.00
CA GLY A 297 8.00 -9.26 24.45
C GLY A 297 6.82 -8.38 24.89
N PRO A 298 6.63 -8.23 26.21
CA PRO A 298 5.48 -7.50 26.77
C PRO A 298 5.52 -5.97 26.52
N LEU A 299 6.69 -5.40 26.20
CA LEU A 299 6.85 -3.97 25.92
C LEU A 299 6.84 -3.65 24.43
N HIS A 300 6.40 -4.58 23.56
CA HIS A 300 6.35 -4.36 22.12
C HIS A 300 4.92 -4.06 21.67
N TYR A 301 4.78 -2.96 20.96
CA TYR A 301 3.50 -2.43 20.49
C TYR A 301 3.57 -2.10 19.00
N CYS A 302 2.42 -2.08 18.34
CA CYS A 302 2.29 -1.41 17.04
C CYS A 302 1.35 -0.21 17.16
N LEU A 303 1.55 0.76 16.27
CA LEU A 303 0.63 1.89 16.06
C LEU A 303 -0.27 1.58 14.85
N PRO A 304 -1.53 1.15 15.06
CA PRO A 304 -2.46 0.99 13.96
C PRO A 304 -2.84 2.36 13.38
N ILE A 305 -3.05 2.41 12.06
CA ILE A 305 -3.51 3.61 11.36
C ILE A 305 -4.76 3.28 10.55
N GLU A 306 -5.75 4.17 10.65
CA GLU A 306 -6.90 4.19 9.73
C GLU A 306 -6.78 5.34 8.77
N ALA A 307 -7.37 5.18 7.58
CA ALA A 307 -7.50 6.28 6.61
C ALA A 307 -8.82 7.00 6.82
N GLU A 308 -8.78 8.33 6.77
CA GLU A 308 -9.96 9.18 6.68
C GLU A 308 -9.98 9.85 5.30
N LEU A 309 -11.12 9.75 4.62
CA LEU A 309 -11.35 10.38 3.33
C LEU A 309 -12.64 11.21 3.37
N PRO A 310 -12.75 12.27 2.56
CA PRO A 310 -13.97 13.07 2.49
C PRO A 310 -15.13 12.21 1.90
N PRO A 311 -16.38 12.39 2.38
CA PRO A 311 -17.54 11.60 1.91
C PRO A 311 -17.73 11.61 0.39
N VAL A 312 -17.38 12.73 -0.27
CA VAL A 312 -17.47 12.87 -1.72
C VAL A 312 -16.60 11.84 -2.48
N PHE A 313 -15.50 11.36 -1.90
CA PHE A 313 -14.70 10.29 -2.49
C PHE A 313 -15.49 8.98 -2.59
N GLY A 314 -16.16 8.59 -1.50
CA GLY A 314 -16.99 7.37 -1.48
C GLY A 314 -18.17 7.47 -2.47
N HIS A 315 -18.86 8.60 -2.53
CA HIS A 315 -19.93 8.82 -3.49
C HIS A 315 -19.42 8.69 -4.93
N ARG A 316 -18.28 9.28 -5.24
CA ARG A 316 -17.66 9.19 -6.56
C ARG A 316 -17.28 7.77 -6.93
N LEU A 317 -16.74 7.00 -5.98
CA LEU A 317 -16.42 5.59 -6.19
C LEU A 317 -17.66 4.77 -6.56
N LEU A 318 -18.77 4.94 -5.82
CA LEU A 318 -20.01 4.23 -6.12
C LEU A 318 -20.61 4.64 -7.47
N GLU A 319 -20.54 5.93 -7.82
CA GLU A 319 -20.99 6.42 -9.13
C GLU A 319 -20.22 5.74 -10.28
N LEU A 320 -18.89 5.67 -10.17
CA LEU A 320 -18.05 5.02 -11.18
C LEU A 320 -18.36 3.52 -11.31
N LEU A 321 -18.55 2.81 -10.20
CA LEU A 321 -18.89 1.39 -10.22
C LEU A 321 -20.25 1.15 -10.88
N ARG A 322 -21.27 1.93 -10.54
CA ARG A 322 -22.63 1.81 -11.13
C ARG A 322 -22.60 2.09 -12.63
N ARG A 323 -21.90 3.14 -13.07
CA ARG A 323 -21.78 3.49 -14.48
C ARG A 323 -21.19 2.34 -15.31
N ASN A 324 -20.16 1.68 -14.79
CA ASN A 324 -19.49 0.59 -15.48
C ASN A 324 -20.33 -0.70 -15.49
N GLN A 325 -21.11 -0.96 -14.44
CA GLN A 325 -22.06 -2.09 -14.42
C GLN A 325 -23.21 -1.93 -15.44
N HIS A 326 -23.72 -0.71 -15.65
CA HIS A 326 -24.77 -0.44 -16.63
C HIS A 326 -24.23 -0.52 -18.06
N GLY A 327 -23.02 -0.04 -18.32
CA GLY A 327 -22.37 -0.17 -19.63
C GLY A 327 -22.05 -1.61 -20.04
N GLN A 328 -21.95 -2.54 -19.10
CA GLN A 328 -21.75 -3.97 -19.38
C GLN A 328 -23.03 -4.71 -19.71
N LYS A 329 -24.20 -4.24 -19.24
CA LYS A 329 -25.50 -4.86 -19.55
C LYS A 329 -26.06 -4.47 -20.90
N THR A 330 -25.49 -3.47 -21.56
CA THR A 330 -25.93 -2.94 -22.85
C THR A 330 -24.96 -3.24 -24.01
N ALA A 331 -23.87 -3.93 -23.78
CA ALA A 331 -22.90 -4.41 -24.77
C ALA A 331 -22.91 -5.95 -24.84
#